data_5403bac2773226bdb89fe8797c7f787f
#
_entry.id   5403bac2773226bdb89fe8797c7f787f
#
_cell.length_a   1.000
_cell.length_b   1.000
_cell.length_c   1.000
_cell.angle_alpha   90.00
_cell.angle_beta   90.00
_cell.angle_gamma   90.00
#
_symmetry.space_group_name_H-M   'P 1'
#
loop_
_entity.id
_entity.type
_entity.pdbx_description
1 polymer ?
#
loop_
_entity_poly.entity_id
_entity_poly.type
_entity_poly.pdbx_seq_one_letter_code
_entity_poly.pdbx_strand_id
1 'polypeptide(L)'
;MKYLWMILTLAVLLFSAETAMAANERTVAFAVEKMTCATCPITVRAAMKRVDGVKAVNVDLDSKIATVTFDASVTSVSEIAGASSNVGFPATVAEDDSQ
;
A
#
# COMPACT_ATOMS: atom_id res chain seq x y z
N MET A 1 43.79 -20.96 11.77
CA MET A 1 42.44 -21.57 11.84
C MET A 1 41.49 -20.88 12.80
N LYS A 2 41.95 -20.33 13.91
CA LYS A 2 41.11 -19.62 14.86
C LYS A 2 40.54 -18.30 14.32
N TYR A 3 41.23 -17.65 13.44
CA TYR A 3 40.82 -16.35 12.86
C TYR A 3 39.82 -16.49 11.72
N LEU A 4 39.79 -17.63 11.06
CA LEU A 4 38.85 -17.90 9.98
C LEU A 4 37.41 -18.04 10.50
N TRP A 5 37.27 -18.60 11.69
CA TRP A 5 35.98 -18.76 12.36
C TRP A 5 35.42 -17.43 12.87
N MET A 6 36.31 -16.55 13.35
CA MET A 6 35.92 -15.21 13.80
C MET A 6 35.49 -14.32 12.64
N ILE A 7 36.10 -14.47 11.48
CA ILE A 7 35.72 -13.71 10.27
C ILE A 7 34.42 -14.20 9.70
N LEU A 8 34.13 -15.50 9.77
CA LEU A 8 32.90 -16.08 9.31
C LEU A 8 31.70 -15.66 10.19
N THR A 9 31.90 -15.53 11.51
CA THR A 9 30.84 -15.08 12.43
C THR A 9 30.56 -13.60 12.29
N LEU A 10 31.54 -12.79 11.94
CA LEU A 10 31.36 -11.36 11.71
C LEU A 10 30.62 -11.08 10.40
N ALA A 11 30.82 -11.90 9.37
CA ALA A 11 30.14 -11.77 8.09
C ALA A 11 28.63 -12.09 8.18
N VAL A 12 28.23 -12.96 9.09
CA VAL A 12 26.81 -13.33 9.29
C VAL A 12 26.04 -12.21 10.01
N LEU A 13 26.69 -11.41 10.81
CA LEU A 13 26.06 -10.31 11.55
C LEU A 13 25.78 -9.07 10.67
N LEU A 14 26.43 -8.96 9.53
CA LEU A 14 26.24 -7.83 8.61
C LEU A 14 25.06 -8.01 7.65
N PHE A 15 24.48 -9.21 7.58
CA PHE A 15 23.40 -9.53 6.65
C PHE A 15 21.99 -9.26 7.19
N SER A 16 21.88 -8.80 8.44
CA SER A 16 20.57 -8.67 9.12
C SER A 16 19.92 -7.28 8.99
N ALA A 17 20.51 -6.36 8.23
CA ALA A 17 20.09 -4.96 8.26
C ALA A 17 19.09 -4.57 7.16
N GLU A 18 18.66 -5.49 6.29
CA GLU A 18 17.87 -5.13 5.11
C GLU A 18 16.35 -5.25 5.27
N THR A 19 15.85 -5.70 6.40
CA THR A 19 14.41 -5.93 6.58
C THR A 19 13.65 -4.73 7.17
N ALA A 20 14.33 -3.65 7.52
CA ALA A 20 13.70 -2.53 8.22
C ALA A 20 12.93 -1.55 7.30
N MET A 21 13.19 -1.54 5.98
CA MET A 21 12.57 -0.57 5.07
C MET A 21 11.22 -1.01 4.49
N ALA A 22 10.87 -2.27 4.54
CA ALA A 22 9.60 -2.79 4.05
C ALA A 22 8.47 -2.72 5.10
N ALA A 23 8.77 -2.38 6.36
CA ALA A 23 7.84 -2.43 7.47
C ALA A 23 6.74 -1.36 7.42
N ASN A 24 6.95 -0.24 6.70
CA ASN A 24 6.00 0.86 6.59
C ASN A 24 5.06 0.72 5.39
N GLU A 25 5.33 -0.18 4.48
CA GLU A 25 4.51 -0.40 3.31
C GLU A 25 3.32 -1.30 3.65
N ARG A 26 2.12 -0.83 3.31
CA ARG A 26 0.87 -1.55 3.56
C ARG A 26 0.06 -1.67 2.29
N THR A 27 -0.70 -2.75 2.19
CA THR A 27 -1.66 -2.98 1.11
C THR A 27 -3.05 -3.12 1.71
N VAL A 28 -3.98 -2.32 1.24
CA VAL A 28 -5.38 -2.31 1.71
C VAL A 28 -6.31 -2.40 0.51
N ALA A 29 -7.33 -3.22 0.60
CA ALA A 29 -8.40 -3.29 -0.38
C ALA A 29 -9.61 -2.48 0.10
N PHE A 30 -10.05 -1.53 -0.73
CA PHE A 30 -11.21 -0.70 -0.47
C PHE A 30 -12.38 -1.16 -1.31
N ALA A 31 -13.56 -1.25 -0.70
CA ALA A 31 -14.81 -1.37 -1.43
C ALA A 31 -15.24 0.04 -1.86
N VAL A 32 -15.33 0.27 -3.15
CA VAL A 32 -15.66 1.58 -3.72
C VAL A 32 -17.09 1.56 -4.23
N GLU A 33 -17.91 2.50 -3.75
CA GLU A 33 -19.29 2.62 -4.16
C GLU A 33 -19.42 3.49 -5.41
N LYS A 34 -20.55 3.34 -6.12
CA LYS A 34 -20.94 4.15 -7.28
C LYS A 34 -20.04 4.00 -8.52
N MET A 35 -19.19 3.00 -8.55
CA MET A 35 -18.44 2.67 -9.76
C MET A 35 -19.32 1.93 -10.78
N THR A 36 -20.12 2.68 -11.52
CA THR A 36 -21.08 2.12 -12.48
C THR A 36 -20.71 2.37 -13.95
N CYS A 37 -19.65 3.12 -14.20
CA CYS A 37 -19.21 3.46 -15.56
C CYS A 37 -17.82 2.90 -15.85
N ALA A 38 -17.50 2.71 -17.13
CA ALA A 38 -16.20 2.15 -17.56
C ALA A 38 -15.01 3.04 -17.21
N THR A 39 -15.22 4.36 -17.05
CA THR A 39 -14.18 5.32 -16.71
C THR A 39 -14.07 5.60 -15.21
N CYS A 40 -15.01 5.10 -14.41
CA CYS A 40 -14.99 5.31 -12.96
C CYS A 40 -13.72 4.77 -12.30
N PRO A 41 -13.20 3.58 -12.65
CA PRO A 41 -11.96 3.09 -12.07
C PRO A 41 -10.76 4.00 -12.34
N ILE A 42 -10.72 4.64 -13.50
CA ILE A 42 -9.65 5.58 -13.85
C ILE A 42 -9.67 6.80 -12.93
N THR A 43 -10.86 7.32 -12.66
CA THR A 43 -11.05 8.48 -11.76
C THR A 43 -10.64 8.14 -10.33
N VAL A 44 -11.07 6.99 -9.81
CA VAL A 44 -10.73 6.53 -8.46
C VAL A 44 -9.22 6.31 -8.34
N ARG A 45 -8.61 5.65 -9.32
CA ARG A 45 -7.18 5.41 -9.34
C ARG A 45 -6.40 6.72 -9.34
N ALA A 46 -6.77 7.66 -10.17
CA ALA A 46 -6.12 8.96 -10.25
C ALA A 46 -6.24 9.74 -8.94
N ALA A 47 -7.40 9.72 -8.31
CA ALA A 47 -7.63 10.39 -7.03
C ALA A 47 -6.78 9.79 -5.90
N MET A 48 -6.74 8.47 -5.80
CA MET A 48 -5.96 7.79 -4.77
C MET A 48 -4.46 7.94 -5.00
N LYS A 49 -4.01 7.96 -6.25
CA LYS A 49 -2.59 8.16 -6.57
C LYS A 49 -2.07 9.54 -6.23
N ARG A 50 -2.94 10.54 -6.13
CA ARG A 50 -2.56 11.90 -5.74
C ARG A 50 -2.23 12.04 -4.27
N VAL A 51 -2.62 11.08 -3.46
CA VAL A 51 -2.31 11.08 -2.02
C VAL A 51 -0.83 10.80 -1.86
N ASP A 52 -0.13 11.68 -1.13
CA ASP A 52 1.30 11.47 -0.85
C ASP A 52 1.49 10.16 -0.08
N GLY A 53 2.50 9.41 -0.45
CA GLY A 53 2.77 8.12 0.16
C GLY A 53 2.13 6.92 -0.53
N VAL A 54 1.18 7.14 -1.44
CA VAL A 54 0.59 6.05 -2.24
C VAL A 54 1.57 5.65 -3.33
N LYS A 55 1.91 4.36 -3.38
CA LYS A 55 2.87 3.80 -4.33
C LYS A 55 2.20 3.15 -5.53
N ALA A 56 1.11 2.43 -5.30
CA ALA A 56 0.40 1.73 -6.36
C ALA A 56 -1.09 1.66 -6.05
N VAL A 57 -1.92 1.76 -7.09
CA VAL A 57 -3.37 1.62 -7.00
C VAL A 57 -3.82 0.72 -8.14
N ASN A 58 -4.58 -0.31 -7.80
CA ASN A 58 -5.21 -1.20 -8.77
C ASN A 58 -6.71 -1.24 -8.49
N VAL A 59 -7.51 -0.79 -9.45
CA VAL A 59 -8.96 -0.73 -9.32
C VAL A 59 -9.60 -1.72 -10.27
N ASP A 60 -10.45 -2.59 -9.72
CA ASP A 60 -11.24 -3.56 -10.48
C ASP A 60 -12.70 -3.13 -10.52
N LEU A 61 -13.21 -2.90 -11.72
CA LEU A 61 -14.60 -2.49 -11.93
C LEU A 61 -15.58 -3.61 -11.58
N ASP A 62 -15.26 -4.85 -11.91
CA ASP A 62 -16.18 -5.98 -11.70
C ASP A 62 -16.43 -6.25 -10.22
N SER A 63 -15.38 -6.26 -9.43
CA SER A 63 -15.48 -6.46 -7.97
C SER A 63 -15.74 -5.17 -7.20
N LYS A 64 -15.53 -4.01 -7.84
CA LYS A 64 -15.59 -2.68 -7.22
C LYS A 64 -14.61 -2.53 -6.06
N ILE A 65 -13.44 -3.14 -6.20
CA ILE A 65 -12.38 -3.14 -5.21
C ILE A 65 -11.19 -2.33 -5.74
N ALA A 66 -10.69 -1.42 -4.91
CA ALA A 66 -9.45 -0.70 -5.15
C ALA A 66 -8.38 -1.23 -4.19
N THR A 67 -7.35 -1.86 -4.72
CA THR A 67 -6.21 -2.33 -3.94
C THR A 67 -5.12 -1.27 -3.97
N VAL A 68 -4.76 -0.76 -2.81
CA VAL A 68 -3.82 0.35 -2.67
C VAL A 68 -2.62 -0.09 -1.85
N THR A 69 -1.42 0.14 -2.39
CA THR A 69 -0.17 -0.02 -1.66
C THR A 69 0.36 1.38 -1.32
N PHE A 70 0.61 1.61 -0.05
CA PHE A 70 1.00 2.93 0.43
C PHE A 70 1.99 2.84 1.60
N ASP A 71 2.67 3.94 1.87
CA ASP A 71 3.57 4.08 3.01
C ASP A 71 2.78 4.58 4.22
N ALA A 72 2.66 3.72 5.24
CA ALA A 72 1.89 4.02 6.44
C ALA A 72 2.52 5.13 7.31
N SER A 73 3.80 5.44 7.08
CA SER A 73 4.46 6.56 7.77
C SER A 73 4.14 7.92 7.15
N VAL A 74 3.66 7.95 5.90
CA VAL A 74 3.36 9.19 5.16
C VAL A 74 1.87 9.48 5.12
N THR A 75 1.04 8.44 4.91
CA THR A 75 -0.41 8.58 4.77
C THR A 75 -1.16 7.53 5.58
N SER A 76 -2.46 7.62 5.57
CA SER A 76 -3.34 6.69 6.29
C SER A 76 -4.48 6.20 5.39
N VAL A 77 -5.13 5.13 5.83
CA VAL A 77 -6.30 4.57 5.17
C VAL A 77 -7.41 5.61 5.01
N SER A 78 -7.66 6.44 6.03
CA SER A 78 -8.72 7.44 5.98
C SER A 78 -8.43 8.56 4.98
N GLU A 79 -7.17 8.93 4.76
CA GLU A 79 -6.79 9.92 3.76
C GLU A 79 -7.01 9.39 2.33
N ILE A 80 -6.66 8.13 2.09
CA ILE A 80 -6.85 7.49 0.80
C ILE A 80 -8.34 7.32 0.49
N ALA A 81 -9.11 6.84 1.45
CA ALA A 81 -10.56 6.71 1.33
C ALA A 81 -11.22 8.09 1.10
N GLY A 82 -10.77 9.11 1.80
CA GLY A 82 -11.24 10.49 1.63
C GLY A 82 -10.97 11.03 0.23
N ALA A 83 -9.82 10.73 -0.36
CA ALA A 83 -9.49 11.16 -1.72
C ALA A 83 -10.47 10.59 -2.75
N SER A 84 -10.87 9.32 -2.61
CA SER A 84 -11.87 8.69 -3.47
C SER A 84 -13.26 9.30 -3.24
N SER A 85 -13.62 9.52 -1.99
CA SER A 85 -14.93 10.13 -1.63
C SER A 85 -15.05 11.55 -2.17
N ASN A 86 -13.97 12.32 -2.18
CA ASN A 86 -13.98 13.70 -2.66
C ASN A 86 -14.27 13.82 -4.15
N VAL A 87 -14.02 12.79 -4.94
CA VAL A 87 -14.37 12.76 -6.36
C VAL A 87 -15.69 12.04 -6.64
N GLY A 88 -16.47 11.73 -5.60
CA GLY A 88 -17.81 11.15 -5.70
C GLY A 88 -17.88 9.64 -5.57
N PHE A 89 -16.81 8.97 -5.17
CA PHE A 89 -16.75 7.52 -5.02
C PHE A 89 -16.39 7.13 -3.59
N PRO A 90 -17.39 7.02 -2.68
CA PRO A 90 -17.12 6.62 -1.30
C PRO A 90 -16.41 5.27 -1.24
N ALA A 91 -15.35 5.22 -0.45
CA ALA A 91 -14.54 4.02 -0.28
C ALA A 91 -14.47 3.63 1.19
N THR A 92 -14.64 2.33 1.44
CA THR A 92 -14.52 1.74 2.78
C THR A 92 -13.54 0.58 2.74
N VAL A 93 -12.89 0.30 3.86
CA VAL A 93 -11.94 -0.82 3.94
C VAL A 93 -12.69 -2.14 3.84
N ALA A 94 -12.38 -2.93 2.82
CA ALA A 94 -12.90 -4.29 2.67
C ALA A 94 -11.93 -5.32 3.25
N GLU A 95 -10.63 -5.17 2.98
CA GLU A 95 -9.57 -6.01 3.52
C GLU A 95 -8.37 -5.15 3.86
N ASP A 96 -7.76 -5.40 5.01
CA ASP A 96 -6.58 -4.71 5.48
C ASP A 96 -5.47 -5.73 5.71
N ASP A 97 -4.35 -5.54 5.00
CA ASP A 97 -3.15 -6.38 5.11
C ASP A 97 -2.29 -6.00 6.33
N SER A 98 -2.64 -4.95 7.03
CA SER A 98 -1.90 -4.51 8.21
C SER A 98 -2.24 -5.37 9.43
N GLN A 99 -1.27 -6.05 9.88
CA GLN A 99 -1.36 -6.88 11.10
C GLN A 99 -0.47 -6.32 12.18
#